data_ba198d31a94a521ef5bc2a363d9783e6
#
_entry.id   ba198d31a94a521ef5bc2a363d9783e6
#
_cell.length_a   1.000
_cell.length_b   1.000
_cell.length_c   1.000
_cell.angle_alpha   90.00
_cell.angle_beta   90.00
_cell.angle_gamma   90.00
#
_symmetry.space_group_name_H-M   'P 1'
#
loop_
_entity.id
_entity.type
_entity.pdbx_description
1 polymer ?
#
loop_
_entity_poly.entity_id
_entity_poly.type
_entity_poly.pdbx_seq_one_letter_code
_entity_poly.pdbx_strand_id
1 'polypeptide(L)'
;MGNRSKRYIVKQVYEQYTIYAEKVKKIAAFKGFSIGFIKILKLGQGKGMAYWHDIYRFDNSIEHEFKFAGKWGAKGEKRQKKKKLTPEQVAKNNQRAKETRMRRTMKANFHPKDLWCCCKYPAGVRLTVKEVKKDKARFLRILRREYEKRGSPLKWIARLEVGEHGGIHFHVLINRLWTEQTDALIADAWDRALQKSALQKLRPGCRTQGLVDWQNTYDEGDFKDLAAYMCKQPEKDTPEYEQLSLFSQEEQKKLLSITSSRNLIRPEPERKKYSHRTVRKLIEDGPKPTPGYYIDTESLYIGTNPYTGYSYCKYIELKIPESRIKSTLKKRIHPPRGDDALWT
;
A
#
# COMPACT_ATOMS: atom_id res chain seq x y z
N MET A 1 -27.99 26.56 13.02
CA MET A 1 -27.72 26.24 11.60
C MET A 1 -27.02 24.88 11.32
N GLY A 2 -26.69 24.08 12.33
CA GLY A 2 -25.90 22.84 12.16
C GLY A 2 -26.61 21.57 11.66
N ASN A 3 -27.92 21.48 11.79
CA ASN A 3 -28.59 20.19 11.59
C ASN A 3 -29.09 19.92 10.13
N ARG A 4 -29.36 20.95 9.34
CA ARG A 4 -29.79 20.76 7.94
C ARG A 4 -28.63 20.42 6.99
N SER A 5 -27.45 20.96 7.23
CA SER A 5 -26.24 20.68 6.44
C SER A 5 -25.79 19.22 6.59
N LYS A 6 -25.84 18.67 7.82
CA LYS A 6 -25.55 17.26 8.07
C LYS A 6 -26.51 16.29 7.34
N ARG A 7 -27.81 16.63 7.28
CA ARG A 7 -28.80 15.79 6.59
C ARG A 7 -28.61 15.72 5.07
N TYR A 8 -28.04 16.74 4.45
CA TYR A 8 -27.84 16.73 3.01
C TYR A 8 -26.58 15.99 2.57
N ILE A 9 -25.50 16.14 3.32
CA ILE A 9 -24.29 15.32 3.12
C ILE A 9 -24.65 13.84 3.28
N VAL A 10 -25.46 13.52 4.29
CA VAL A 10 -25.99 12.16 4.49
C VAL A 10 -26.85 11.73 3.28
N LYS A 11 -27.64 12.61 2.68
CA LYS A 11 -28.47 12.27 1.51
C LYS A 11 -27.64 12.01 0.25
N GLN A 12 -26.60 12.81 -0.05
CA GLN A 12 -25.70 12.56 -1.17
C GLN A 12 -24.84 11.29 -0.97
N VAL A 13 -24.40 11.05 0.25
CA VAL A 13 -23.73 9.79 0.62
C VAL A 13 -24.72 8.62 0.45
N TYR A 14 -25.99 8.81 0.76
CA TYR A 14 -27.04 7.80 0.57
C TYR A 14 -27.34 7.54 -0.90
N GLU A 15 -27.36 8.56 -1.75
CA GLU A 15 -27.55 8.41 -3.21
C GLU A 15 -26.35 7.67 -3.84
N GLN A 16 -25.10 8.01 -3.47
CA GLN A 16 -23.93 7.24 -3.87
C GLN A 16 -23.96 5.81 -3.30
N TYR A 17 -24.51 5.63 -2.10
CA TYR A 17 -24.71 4.31 -1.51
C TYR A 17 -25.72 3.48 -2.28
N THR A 18 -26.81 4.08 -2.78
CA THR A 18 -27.81 3.38 -3.59
C THR A 18 -27.22 2.92 -4.93
N ILE A 19 -26.44 3.80 -5.59
CA ILE A 19 -25.67 3.47 -6.81
C ILE A 19 -24.64 2.38 -6.52
N TYR A 20 -23.99 2.43 -5.35
CA TYR A 20 -23.05 1.43 -4.90
C TYR A 20 -23.72 0.08 -4.63
N ALA A 21 -24.85 0.06 -3.91
CA ALA A 21 -25.60 -1.17 -3.63
C ALA A 21 -26.10 -1.84 -4.92
N GLU A 22 -26.50 -1.05 -5.92
CA GLU A 22 -26.84 -1.57 -7.25
C GLU A 22 -25.62 -2.10 -8.00
N LYS A 23 -24.46 -1.41 -7.96
CA LYS A 23 -23.21 -1.91 -8.54
C LYS A 23 -22.77 -3.20 -7.87
N VAL A 24 -22.84 -3.30 -6.54
CA VAL A 24 -22.52 -4.52 -5.79
C VAL A 24 -23.44 -5.67 -6.22
N LYS A 25 -24.74 -5.41 -6.35
CA LYS A 25 -25.72 -6.38 -6.89
C LYS A 25 -25.37 -6.80 -8.32
N LYS A 26 -25.01 -5.84 -9.20
CA LYS A 26 -24.58 -6.10 -10.59
C LYS A 26 -23.25 -6.87 -10.66
N ILE A 27 -22.26 -6.54 -9.81
CA ILE A 27 -20.98 -7.26 -9.74
C ILE A 27 -21.19 -8.69 -9.22
N ALA A 28 -22.06 -8.88 -8.23
CA ALA A 28 -22.44 -10.20 -7.74
C ALA A 28 -23.17 -11.02 -8.81
N ALA A 29 -24.06 -10.40 -9.59
CA ALA A 29 -24.79 -11.03 -10.70
C ALA A 29 -23.90 -11.30 -11.91
N PHE A 30 -23.02 -10.35 -12.29
CA PHE A 30 -22.16 -10.45 -13.49
C PHE A 30 -21.04 -11.49 -13.37
N LYS A 31 -20.58 -11.78 -12.15
CA LYS A 31 -19.53 -12.82 -11.92
C LYS A 31 -20.11 -14.23 -11.74
N GLY A 32 -21.33 -14.50 -12.12
CA GLY A 32 -21.94 -15.84 -12.01
C GLY A 32 -22.11 -16.32 -10.56
N PHE A 33 -22.12 -15.40 -9.62
CA PHE A 33 -22.16 -15.70 -8.18
C PHE A 33 -23.56 -16.09 -7.67
N SER A 34 -24.61 -16.08 -8.53
CA SER A 34 -26.00 -16.05 -8.02
C SER A 34 -26.51 -17.35 -7.37
N ILE A 35 -26.05 -18.52 -7.78
CA ILE A 35 -26.60 -19.79 -7.24
C ILE A 35 -25.59 -20.54 -6.39
N GLY A 36 -24.32 -20.60 -6.80
CA GLY A 36 -23.25 -21.26 -6.04
C GLY A 36 -22.91 -20.52 -4.74
N PHE A 37 -22.93 -19.18 -4.77
CA PHE A 37 -22.60 -18.32 -3.62
C PHE A 37 -23.65 -18.40 -2.50
N ILE A 38 -24.94 -18.40 -2.86
CA ILE A 38 -26.05 -18.59 -1.90
C ILE A 38 -26.02 -20.01 -1.32
N LYS A 39 -25.63 -21.02 -2.11
CA LYS A 39 -25.50 -22.40 -1.64
C LYS A 39 -24.34 -22.59 -0.67
N ILE A 40 -23.19 -21.91 -0.91
CA ILE A 40 -22.02 -21.94 -0.02
C ILE A 40 -22.32 -21.17 1.27
N LEU A 41 -23.06 -20.06 1.22
CA LEU A 41 -23.54 -19.34 2.42
C LEU A 41 -24.54 -20.17 3.23
N LYS A 42 -25.28 -21.10 2.60
CA LYS A 42 -26.21 -22.01 3.27
C LYS A 42 -25.53 -23.20 3.97
N LEU A 43 -24.34 -23.62 3.54
CA LEU A 43 -23.62 -24.76 4.10
C LEU A 43 -22.95 -24.50 5.45
N GLY A 44 -23.03 -23.28 5.99
CA GLY A 44 -22.37 -22.87 7.22
C GLY A 44 -23.31 -22.54 8.38
N GLN A 45 -24.38 -23.26 8.62
CA GLN A 45 -25.27 -23.02 9.79
C GLN A 45 -24.74 -23.61 11.13
N GLY A 46 -23.41 -23.77 11.27
CA GLY A 46 -22.81 -24.16 12.54
C GLY A 46 -22.92 -23.05 13.60
N LYS A 47 -23.51 -23.35 14.74
CA LYS A 47 -23.46 -22.48 15.94
C LYS A 47 -21.98 -22.20 16.28
N GLY A 48 -21.57 -20.93 16.27
CA GLY A 48 -20.24 -20.53 16.74
C GLY A 48 -19.24 -20.09 15.65
N MET A 49 -19.62 -19.98 14.38
CA MET A 49 -18.74 -19.43 13.34
C MET A 49 -18.51 -17.93 13.54
N ALA A 50 -17.25 -17.55 13.61
CA ALA A 50 -16.84 -16.18 13.84
C ALA A 50 -15.94 -15.67 12.71
N TYR A 51 -15.98 -14.38 12.50
CA TYR A 51 -15.14 -13.66 11.59
C TYR A 51 -14.30 -12.64 12.34
N TRP A 52 -13.05 -12.50 11.96
CA TRP A 52 -12.22 -11.35 12.32
C TRP A 52 -12.50 -10.23 11.36
N HIS A 53 -12.76 -9.05 11.89
CA HIS A 53 -12.76 -7.79 11.20
C HIS A 53 -11.50 -7.04 11.60
N ASP A 54 -10.51 -7.03 10.74
CA ASP A 54 -9.28 -6.28 10.89
C ASP A 54 -9.46 -4.89 10.26
N ILE A 55 -9.26 -3.85 11.05
CA ILE A 55 -9.40 -2.44 10.66
C ILE A 55 -8.04 -1.78 10.75
N TYR A 56 -7.55 -1.22 9.63
CA TYR A 56 -6.33 -0.42 9.59
C TYR A 56 -6.70 1.04 9.31
N ARG A 57 -6.33 1.93 10.22
CA ARG A 57 -6.62 3.36 10.10
C ARG A 57 -5.39 4.12 9.66
N PHE A 58 -5.57 4.97 8.63
CA PHE A 58 -4.57 5.88 8.10
C PHE A 58 -5.16 7.29 8.06
N ASP A 59 -4.35 8.31 7.80
CA ASP A 59 -4.78 9.72 7.82
C ASP A 59 -5.91 10.02 6.85
N ASN A 60 -5.88 9.40 5.65
CA ASN A 60 -6.83 9.64 4.57
C ASN A 60 -7.74 8.44 4.25
N SER A 61 -7.56 7.30 4.92
CA SER A 61 -8.30 6.07 4.57
C SER A 61 -8.41 5.10 5.73
N ILE A 62 -9.42 4.21 5.64
CA ILE A 62 -9.63 3.08 6.55
C ILE A 62 -9.73 1.82 5.71
N GLU A 63 -8.90 0.82 6.00
CA GLU A 63 -8.94 -0.46 5.31
C GLU A 63 -9.64 -1.51 6.17
N HIS A 64 -10.55 -2.24 5.58
CA HIS A 64 -11.35 -3.26 6.24
C HIS A 64 -11.07 -4.64 5.64
N GLU A 65 -10.81 -5.62 6.48
CA GLU A 65 -10.66 -7.02 6.08
C GLU A 65 -11.52 -7.92 6.97
N PHE A 66 -12.51 -8.58 6.38
CA PHE A 66 -13.30 -9.61 7.03
C PHE A 66 -12.78 -10.97 6.61
N LYS A 67 -12.33 -11.76 7.56
CA LYS A 67 -11.79 -13.11 7.34
C LYS A 67 -12.28 -14.08 8.37
N PHE A 68 -12.49 -15.32 7.98
CA PHE A 68 -12.92 -16.36 8.89
C PHE A 68 -11.94 -16.53 10.05
N ALA A 69 -12.48 -16.53 11.28
CA ALA A 69 -11.71 -16.59 12.53
C ALA A 69 -11.64 -18.00 13.13
N GLY A 70 -12.21 -18.99 12.45
CA GLY A 70 -12.53 -20.26 13.04
C GLY A 70 -11.35 -21.12 13.44
N LYS A 71 -11.45 -21.69 14.63
CA LYS A 71 -10.93 -23.02 14.86
C LYS A 71 -11.84 -23.98 14.10
N TRP A 72 -11.26 -24.79 13.25
CA TRP A 72 -11.97 -25.79 12.50
C TRP A 72 -12.61 -26.80 13.41
N GLY A 73 -13.89 -27.03 13.19
CA GLY A 73 -14.67 -28.05 13.89
C GLY A 73 -15.31 -27.55 15.17
N ALA A 74 -16.59 -27.86 15.33
CA ALA A 74 -17.19 -27.92 16.65
C ALA A 74 -16.47 -29.01 17.45
N LYS A 75 -16.53 -28.95 18.77
CA LYS A 75 -15.96 -30.00 19.66
C LYS A 75 -16.48 -31.36 19.20
N GLY A 76 -15.62 -32.22 18.64
CA GLY A 76 -15.98 -33.54 18.11
C GLY A 76 -16.03 -33.69 16.57
N GLU A 77 -15.98 -32.62 15.79
CA GLU A 77 -15.92 -32.72 14.32
C GLU A 77 -14.51 -33.07 13.83
N LYS A 78 -14.42 -34.07 12.95
CA LYS A 78 -13.15 -34.40 12.28
C LYS A 78 -12.72 -33.26 11.38
N ARG A 79 -11.46 -32.85 11.51
CA ARG A 79 -10.83 -31.83 10.66
C ARG A 79 -10.88 -32.30 9.19
N GLN A 80 -11.51 -31.53 8.31
CA GLN A 80 -11.43 -31.80 6.88
C GLN A 80 -9.97 -31.71 6.43
N LYS A 81 -9.54 -32.64 5.56
CA LYS A 81 -8.20 -32.61 4.96
C LYS A 81 -8.04 -31.30 4.17
N LYS A 82 -7.10 -30.46 4.59
CA LYS A 82 -6.75 -29.23 3.83
C LYS A 82 -6.20 -29.63 2.46
N LYS A 83 -6.72 -29.04 1.40
CA LYS A 83 -6.08 -29.12 0.09
C LYS A 83 -4.71 -28.46 0.18
N LYS A 84 -3.64 -29.19 -0.11
CA LYS A 84 -2.28 -28.62 -0.12
C LYS A 84 -2.16 -27.63 -1.26
N LEU A 85 -1.58 -26.48 -0.97
CA LEU A 85 -1.21 -25.47 -1.97
C LEU A 85 -0.05 -25.96 -2.80
N THR A 86 -0.01 -25.61 -4.08
CA THR A 86 1.21 -25.77 -4.87
C THR A 86 2.27 -24.76 -4.41
N PRO A 87 3.57 -25.04 -4.60
CA PRO A 87 4.64 -24.10 -4.26
C PRO A 87 4.43 -22.70 -4.89
N GLU A 88 3.95 -22.66 -6.15
CA GLU A 88 3.69 -21.40 -6.87
C GLU A 88 2.55 -20.62 -6.23
N GLN A 89 1.48 -21.29 -5.79
CA GLN A 89 0.38 -20.65 -5.07
C GLN A 89 0.83 -20.09 -3.73
N VAL A 90 1.70 -20.81 -3.02
CA VAL A 90 2.31 -20.35 -1.78
C VAL A 90 3.17 -19.11 -2.04
N ALA A 91 4.03 -19.15 -3.05
CA ALA A 91 4.89 -18.03 -3.43
C ALA A 91 4.07 -16.79 -3.79
N LYS A 92 3.03 -16.95 -4.62
CA LYS A 92 2.11 -15.84 -5.00
C LYS A 92 1.39 -15.24 -3.80
N ASN A 93 0.92 -16.06 -2.89
CA ASN A 93 0.26 -15.58 -1.67
C ASN A 93 1.24 -14.85 -0.73
N ASN A 94 2.46 -15.36 -0.58
CA ASN A 94 3.51 -14.73 0.20
C ASN A 94 3.93 -13.37 -0.41
N GLN A 95 4.04 -13.29 -1.73
CA GLN A 95 4.34 -12.06 -2.45
C GLN A 95 3.27 -11.00 -2.20
N ARG A 96 1.99 -11.34 -2.40
CA ARG A 96 0.85 -10.45 -2.13
C ARG A 96 0.81 -9.97 -0.66
N ALA A 97 1.10 -10.87 0.27
CA ALA A 97 1.15 -10.52 1.70
C ALA A 97 2.31 -9.58 2.01
N LYS A 98 3.46 -9.76 1.35
CA LYS A 98 4.63 -8.88 1.45
C LYS A 98 4.32 -7.48 0.91
N GLU A 99 3.72 -7.39 -0.28
CA GLU A 99 3.30 -6.12 -0.91
C GLU A 99 2.27 -5.37 -0.03
N THR A 100 1.26 -6.06 0.46
CA THR A 100 0.24 -5.45 1.34
C THR A 100 0.87 -4.90 2.62
N ARG A 101 1.77 -5.64 3.27
CA ARG A 101 2.47 -5.15 4.46
C ARG A 101 3.36 -3.95 4.15
N MET A 102 4.08 -3.99 3.03
CA MET A 102 4.92 -2.89 2.59
C MET A 102 4.08 -1.64 2.33
N ARG A 103 3.01 -1.75 1.56
CA ARG A 103 2.08 -0.67 1.26
C ARG A 103 1.53 -0.02 2.54
N ARG A 104 1.06 -0.82 3.49
CA ARG A 104 0.57 -0.31 4.78
C ARG A 104 1.67 0.38 5.59
N THR A 105 2.90 -0.16 5.57
CA THR A 105 4.03 0.49 6.22
C THR A 105 4.35 1.83 5.56
N MET A 106 4.29 1.92 4.24
CA MET A 106 4.48 3.18 3.52
C MET A 106 3.38 4.19 3.90
N LYS A 107 2.11 3.81 3.83
CA LYS A 107 0.96 4.66 4.21
C LYS A 107 1.03 5.24 5.62
N ALA A 108 1.59 4.49 6.56
CA ALA A 108 1.69 4.92 7.95
C ALA A 108 2.89 5.85 8.23
N ASN A 109 3.80 6.02 7.28
CA ASN A 109 5.07 6.70 7.54
C ASN A 109 5.44 7.76 6.53
N PHE A 110 4.87 7.71 5.34
CA PHE A 110 5.21 8.60 4.23
C PHE A 110 3.96 9.31 3.72
N HIS A 111 4.19 10.47 3.13
CA HIS A 111 3.15 11.34 2.59
C HIS A 111 3.34 11.49 1.06
N PRO A 112 2.29 11.89 0.32
CA PRO A 112 2.45 12.37 -1.04
C PRO A 112 3.52 13.46 -1.10
N LYS A 113 4.34 13.46 -2.14
CA LYS A 113 5.52 14.33 -2.35
C LYS A 113 6.76 13.98 -1.51
N ASP A 114 6.77 12.93 -0.69
CA ASP A 114 8.02 12.36 -0.20
C ASP A 114 8.88 11.88 -1.37
N LEU A 115 10.16 11.67 -1.15
CA LEU A 115 11.11 11.47 -2.23
C LEU A 115 11.41 9.99 -2.47
N TRP A 116 11.18 9.56 -3.70
CA TRP A 116 11.66 8.31 -4.24
C TRP A 116 12.94 8.55 -5.03
N CYS A 117 14.06 8.01 -4.55
CA CYS A 117 15.38 8.28 -5.10
C CYS A 117 16.02 6.99 -5.63
N CYS A 118 16.78 7.13 -6.72
CA CYS A 118 17.68 6.12 -7.24
C CYS A 118 19.12 6.62 -7.10
N CYS A 119 19.89 6.00 -6.24
CA CYS A 119 21.30 6.31 -6.03
C CYS A 119 22.16 5.40 -6.91
N LYS A 120 22.89 6.00 -7.85
CA LYS A 120 23.66 5.33 -8.90
C LYS A 120 25.15 5.49 -8.70
N TYR A 121 25.91 4.73 -9.48
CA TYR A 121 27.35 4.88 -9.67
C TYR A 121 27.66 5.31 -11.11
N PRO A 122 28.85 5.83 -11.38
CA PRO A 122 29.25 6.15 -12.75
C PRO A 122 29.19 4.93 -13.67
N ALA A 123 28.86 5.15 -14.94
CA ALA A 123 28.76 4.08 -15.92
C ALA A 123 30.03 3.24 -15.99
N GLY A 124 29.90 1.93 -16.13
CA GLY A 124 31.03 0.98 -16.23
C GLY A 124 31.72 0.67 -14.89
N VAL A 125 31.28 1.25 -13.76
CA VAL A 125 31.79 0.87 -12.44
C VAL A 125 31.06 -0.37 -11.92
N ARG A 126 31.83 -1.32 -11.41
CA ARG A 126 31.34 -2.56 -10.79
C ARG A 126 31.88 -2.63 -9.37
N LEU A 127 31.04 -2.34 -8.41
CA LEU A 127 31.36 -2.49 -6.99
C LEU A 127 30.75 -3.79 -6.47
N THR A 128 31.42 -4.40 -5.51
CA THR A 128 30.89 -5.58 -4.81
C THR A 128 29.68 -5.21 -3.95
N VAL A 129 28.81 -6.17 -3.67
CA VAL A 129 27.65 -6.01 -2.76
C VAL A 129 28.07 -5.44 -1.40
N LYS A 130 29.26 -5.84 -0.90
CA LYS A 130 29.82 -5.37 0.37
C LYS A 130 30.18 -3.88 0.31
N GLU A 131 30.76 -3.41 -0.78
CA GLU A 131 31.13 -2.01 -0.99
C GLU A 131 29.91 -1.13 -1.13
N VAL A 132 28.95 -1.52 -1.96
CA VAL A 132 27.66 -0.81 -2.12
C VAL A 132 26.92 -0.69 -0.77
N LYS A 133 26.92 -1.75 0.04
CA LYS A 133 26.34 -1.69 1.39
C LYS A 133 27.06 -0.72 2.31
N LYS A 134 28.40 -0.61 2.23
CA LYS A 134 29.18 0.37 2.98
C LYS A 134 28.81 1.80 2.56
N ASP A 135 28.69 2.04 1.27
CA ASP A 135 28.34 3.35 0.73
C ASP A 135 26.92 3.75 1.13
N LYS A 136 25.94 2.84 1.00
CA LYS A 136 24.58 3.04 1.49
C LYS A 136 24.56 3.36 2.99
N ALA A 137 25.32 2.65 3.79
CA ALA A 137 25.38 2.89 5.24
C ALA A 137 25.98 4.26 5.56
N ARG A 138 27.00 4.70 4.80
CA ARG A 138 27.62 6.02 4.92
C ARG A 138 26.64 7.13 4.54
N PHE A 139 25.98 6.99 3.41
CA PHE A 139 24.93 7.90 2.94
C PHE A 139 23.82 8.09 3.99
N LEU A 140 23.25 7.01 4.47
CA LEU A 140 22.19 7.06 5.48
C LEU A 140 22.66 7.65 6.81
N ARG A 141 23.94 7.51 7.16
CA ARG A 141 24.53 8.13 8.34
C ARG A 141 24.68 9.64 8.17
N ILE A 142 25.08 10.10 6.99
CA ILE A 142 25.15 11.52 6.66
C ILE A 142 23.76 12.11 6.74
N LEU A 143 22.78 11.53 6.05
CA LEU A 143 21.40 12.00 6.07
C LEU A 143 20.81 12.07 7.47
N ARG A 144 21.05 11.03 8.30
CA ARG A 144 20.55 11.03 9.67
C ARG A 144 21.03 12.24 10.45
N ARG A 145 22.33 12.57 10.36
CA ARG A 145 22.90 13.74 11.03
C ARG A 145 22.31 15.06 10.52
N GLU A 146 22.07 15.13 9.21
CA GLU A 146 21.46 16.34 8.62
C GLU A 146 20.01 16.52 9.03
N TYR A 147 19.24 15.42 9.16
CA TYR A 147 17.87 15.44 9.68
C TYR A 147 17.83 15.77 11.17
N GLU A 148 18.73 15.19 11.97
CA GLU A 148 18.86 15.47 13.41
C GLU A 148 19.15 16.95 13.68
N LYS A 149 20.06 17.59 12.93
CA LYS A 149 20.33 19.03 13.00
C LYS A 149 19.09 19.90 12.78
N ARG A 150 18.11 19.41 12.05
CA ARG A 150 16.84 20.06 11.71
C ARG A 150 15.68 19.62 12.60
N GLY A 151 15.97 18.89 13.65
CA GLY A 151 14.95 18.39 14.59
C GLY A 151 13.95 17.42 13.99
N SER A 152 14.26 16.81 12.85
CA SER A 152 13.36 15.89 12.14
C SER A 152 13.90 14.47 12.13
N PRO A 153 13.08 13.45 12.39
CA PRO A 153 13.51 12.07 12.29
C PRO A 153 13.60 11.62 10.82
N LEU A 154 14.74 11.05 10.43
CA LEU A 154 14.88 10.42 9.12
C LEU A 154 14.12 9.09 9.07
N LYS A 155 13.14 8.99 8.16
CA LYS A 155 12.44 7.75 7.81
C LYS A 155 12.84 7.32 6.40
N TRP A 156 13.12 6.05 6.22
CA TRP A 156 13.50 5.52 4.90
C TRP A 156 13.17 4.03 4.74
N ILE A 157 12.94 3.64 3.49
CA ILE A 157 12.86 2.24 3.04
C ILE A 157 13.73 2.12 1.80
N ALA A 158 14.63 1.14 1.75
CA ALA A 158 15.58 0.99 0.65
C ALA A 158 15.72 -0.45 0.18
N ARG A 159 15.99 -0.62 -1.11
CA ARG A 159 16.29 -1.87 -1.78
C ARG A 159 17.51 -1.68 -2.70
N LEU A 160 18.40 -2.68 -2.72
CA LEU A 160 19.43 -2.78 -3.75
C LEU A 160 18.84 -3.43 -4.99
N GLU A 161 19.36 -3.04 -6.15
CA GLU A 161 18.95 -3.60 -7.43
C GLU A 161 20.16 -3.74 -8.34
N VAL A 162 20.16 -4.78 -9.16
CA VAL A 162 21.17 -5.00 -10.21
C VAL A 162 20.54 -4.58 -11.52
N GLY A 163 21.15 -3.62 -12.21
CA GLY A 163 20.68 -3.18 -13.53
C GLY A 163 21.06 -4.15 -14.63
N GLU A 164 20.48 -3.98 -15.82
CA GLU A 164 20.69 -4.79 -17.02
C GLU A 164 22.16 -5.00 -17.38
N HIS A 165 23.00 -4.03 -17.09
CA HIS A 165 24.44 -4.10 -17.33
C HIS A 165 25.25 -4.51 -16.10
N GLY A 166 24.63 -5.11 -15.08
CA GLY A 166 25.28 -5.64 -13.88
C GLY A 166 25.74 -4.59 -12.86
N GLY A 167 25.48 -3.30 -13.08
CA GLY A 167 25.74 -2.25 -12.10
C GLY A 167 24.75 -2.34 -10.93
N ILE A 168 25.26 -2.31 -9.69
CA ILE A 168 24.39 -2.25 -8.50
C ILE A 168 24.04 -0.80 -8.22
N HIS A 169 22.77 -0.51 -8.06
CA HIS A 169 22.25 0.76 -7.57
C HIS A 169 21.26 0.51 -6.45
N PHE A 170 20.80 1.53 -5.77
CA PHE A 170 19.76 1.33 -4.78
C PHE A 170 18.68 2.39 -4.86
N HIS A 171 17.47 1.90 -4.70
CA HIS A 171 16.29 2.73 -4.56
C HIS A 171 16.01 2.99 -3.09
N VAL A 172 15.62 4.21 -2.78
CA VAL A 172 15.27 4.60 -1.41
C VAL A 172 14.10 5.57 -1.38
N LEU A 173 13.10 5.26 -0.58
CA LEU A 173 12.02 6.16 -0.21
C LEU A 173 12.44 6.90 1.05
N ILE A 174 12.38 8.24 1.03
CA ILE A 174 12.81 9.11 2.13
C ILE A 174 11.73 10.13 2.41
N ASN A 175 11.42 10.38 3.69
CA ASN A 175 10.50 11.45 4.08
C ASN A 175 11.09 12.83 3.78
N ARG A 176 10.25 13.75 3.29
CA ARG A 176 10.65 15.11 2.96
C ARG A 176 10.76 15.99 4.22
N LEU A 177 11.72 16.90 4.20
CA LEU A 177 11.76 18.07 5.08
C LEU A 177 11.00 19.19 4.38
N TRP A 178 9.86 19.59 4.93
CA TRP A 178 8.96 20.55 4.26
C TRP A 178 9.46 21.99 4.24
N THR A 179 10.49 22.28 5.02
CA THR A 179 11.10 23.61 5.16
C THR A 179 12.31 23.84 4.26
N GLU A 180 12.80 22.80 3.57
CA GLU A 180 14.05 22.87 2.82
C GLU A 180 14.02 22.04 1.52
N GLN A 181 15.02 22.26 0.65
CA GLN A 181 15.24 21.46 -0.56
C GLN A 181 15.85 20.09 -0.19
N THR A 182 15.02 19.17 0.20
CA THR A 182 15.44 17.82 0.64
C THR A 182 16.14 17.04 -0.45
N ASP A 183 15.78 17.24 -1.70
CA ASP A 183 16.40 16.66 -2.89
C ASP A 183 17.88 17.07 -3.02
N ALA A 184 18.20 18.36 -2.86
CA ALA A 184 19.57 18.85 -2.85
C ALA A 184 20.37 18.25 -1.69
N LEU A 185 19.76 18.15 -0.50
CA LEU A 185 20.40 17.52 0.65
C LEU A 185 20.71 16.04 0.42
N ILE A 186 19.83 15.31 -0.25
CA ILE A 186 20.03 13.89 -0.60
C ILE A 186 21.17 13.76 -1.61
N ALA A 187 21.19 14.62 -2.64
CA ALA A 187 22.26 14.63 -3.66
C ALA A 187 23.63 14.93 -3.03
N ASP A 188 23.73 15.93 -2.16
CA ASP A 188 24.96 16.25 -1.42
C ASP A 188 25.41 15.07 -0.52
N ALA A 189 24.47 14.46 0.19
CA ALA A 189 24.78 13.34 1.06
C ALA A 189 25.31 12.12 0.28
N TRP A 190 24.79 11.87 -0.92
CA TRP A 190 25.30 10.80 -1.77
C TRP A 190 26.67 11.12 -2.33
N ASP A 191 26.89 12.33 -2.84
CA ASP A 191 28.19 12.80 -3.31
C ASP A 191 29.26 12.63 -2.21
N ARG A 192 29.03 13.14 -1.01
CA ARG A 192 29.91 12.99 0.16
C ARG A 192 30.16 11.53 0.57
N ALA A 193 29.17 10.66 0.37
CA ALA A 193 29.33 9.24 0.60
C ALA A 193 30.27 8.59 -0.42
N LEU A 194 30.14 8.99 -1.69
CA LEU A 194 30.98 8.48 -2.79
C LEU A 194 32.42 8.97 -2.75
N GLN A 195 32.71 10.15 -2.21
CA GLN A 195 34.06 10.64 -2.01
C GLN A 195 34.92 9.72 -1.11
N LYS A 196 34.26 8.94 -0.25
CA LYS A 196 34.93 7.94 0.64
C LYS A 196 34.64 6.50 0.22
N SER A 197 34.16 6.29 -0.99
CA SER A 197 33.82 4.98 -1.55
C SER A 197 35.06 4.27 -2.11
N ALA A 198 34.96 2.94 -2.26
CA ALA A 198 35.88 2.16 -3.06
C ALA A 198 35.93 2.61 -4.53
N LEU A 199 34.89 3.31 -5.02
CA LEU A 199 34.87 3.99 -6.30
C LEU A 199 36.10 4.84 -6.54
N GLN A 200 36.58 5.61 -5.54
CA GLN A 200 37.74 6.50 -5.66
C GLN A 200 39.06 5.72 -5.88
N LYS A 201 39.11 4.45 -5.48
CA LYS A 201 40.24 3.57 -5.79
C LYS A 201 40.19 3.02 -7.22
N LEU A 202 38.99 2.75 -7.71
CA LEU A 202 38.77 2.23 -9.07
C LEU A 202 38.89 3.32 -10.13
N ARG A 203 38.42 4.52 -9.83
CA ARG A 203 38.44 5.71 -10.70
C ARG A 203 38.75 6.95 -9.87
N PRO A 204 40.03 7.23 -9.61
CA PRO A 204 40.44 8.42 -8.87
C PRO A 204 39.95 9.70 -9.57
N GLY A 205 39.41 10.63 -8.81
CA GLY A 205 38.94 11.93 -9.33
C GLY A 205 37.68 11.87 -10.19
N CYS A 206 36.97 10.73 -10.24
CA CYS A 206 35.72 10.68 -11.01
C CYS A 206 34.65 11.61 -10.43
N ARG A 207 33.87 12.21 -11.32
CA ARG A 207 32.74 13.06 -10.93
C ARG A 207 31.68 12.21 -10.22
N THR A 208 31.28 12.62 -9.03
CA THR A 208 30.28 11.93 -8.20
C THR A 208 28.96 12.72 -8.08
N GLN A 209 28.94 13.95 -8.59
CA GLN A 209 27.75 14.78 -8.64
C GLN A 209 26.76 14.31 -9.72
N GLY A 210 25.46 14.49 -9.47
CA GLY A 210 24.39 14.15 -10.40
C GLY A 210 24.11 12.65 -10.52
N LEU A 211 24.55 11.85 -9.56
CA LEU A 211 24.33 10.39 -9.52
C LEU A 211 23.11 9.97 -8.69
N VAL A 212 22.23 10.92 -8.38
CA VAL A 212 20.92 10.65 -7.75
C VAL A 212 19.83 11.15 -8.66
N ASP A 213 19.00 10.24 -9.11
CA ASP A 213 17.70 10.59 -9.70
C ASP A 213 16.66 10.58 -8.59
N TRP A 214 15.75 11.50 -8.61
CA TRP A 214 14.66 11.57 -7.65
C TRP A 214 13.35 11.98 -8.28
N GLN A 215 12.27 11.53 -7.69
CA GLN A 215 10.92 11.95 -8.05
C GLN A 215 10.07 12.03 -6.79
N ASN A 216 9.05 12.87 -6.84
CA ASN A 216 8.04 12.91 -5.79
C ASN A 216 7.20 11.63 -5.83
N THR A 217 6.76 11.17 -4.68
CA THR A 217 5.71 10.17 -4.62
C THR A 217 4.38 10.83 -5.02
N TYR A 218 3.79 10.38 -6.12
CA TYR A 218 2.55 10.96 -6.68
C TYR A 218 1.30 10.24 -6.20
N ASP A 219 1.49 9.11 -5.61
CA ASP A 219 0.43 8.28 -5.13
C ASP A 219 -0.38 9.05 -4.07
N GLU A 220 -1.63 9.34 -4.32
CA GLU A 220 -2.54 10.04 -3.40
C GLU A 220 -2.58 9.40 -1.98
N GLY A 221 -1.48 8.73 -1.62
CA GLY A 221 -1.17 8.09 -0.35
C GLY A 221 -1.53 6.61 -0.30
N ASP A 222 -1.78 5.95 -1.42
CA ASP A 222 -2.02 4.50 -1.43
C ASP A 222 -0.73 3.66 -1.49
N PHE A 223 0.32 4.14 -2.15
CA PHE A 223 1.63 3.47 -2.30
C PHE A 223 1.55 2.06 -2.88
N LYS A 224 0.50 1.74 -3.65
CA LYS A 224 0.28 0.40 -4.17
C LYS A 224 1.36 -0.03 -5.16
N ASP A 225 1.59 0.81 -6.17
CA ASP A 225 2.53 0.51 -7.24
C ASP A 225 3.98 0.57 -6.73
N LEU A 226 4.29 1.55 -5.88
CA LEU A 226 5.61 1.64 -5.26
C LEU A 226 5.91 0.44 -4.35
N ALA A 227 4.93 -0.04 -3.59
CA ALA A 227 5.10 -1.22 -2.76
C ALA A 227 5.26 -2.50 -3.60
N ALA A 228 4.53 -2.62 -4.71
CA ALA A 228 4.68 -3.72 -5.67
C ALA A 228 6.09 -3.69 -6.28
N TYR A 229 6.56 -2.52 -6.76
CA TYR A 229 7.90 -2.33 -7.28
C TYR A 229 8.97 -2.73 -6.27
N MET A 230 8.87 -2.21 -5.03
CA MET A 230 9.82 -2.54 -3.96
C MET A 230 9.86 -4.04 -3.61
N CYS A 231 8.76 -4.74 -3.79
CA CYS A 231 8.65 -6.16 -3.49
C CYS A 231 8.91 -7.07 -4.70
N LYS A 232 8.99 -6.49 -5.92
CA LYS A 232 9.16 -7.24 -7.17
C LYS A 232 10.42 -8.12 -7.11
N GLN A 233 10.30 -9.35 -7.57
CA GLN A 233 11.43 -10.23 -7.87
C GLN A 233 11.74 -10.08 -9.36
N PRO A 234 13.01 -10.10 -9.79
CA PRO A 234 13.34 -10.18 -11.20
C PRO A 234 12.67 -11.40 -11.82
N GLU A 235 12.06 -11.22 -12.95
CA GLU A 235 11.44 -12.32 -13.69
C GLU A 235 12.53 -13.16 -14.38
N LYS A 236 12.31 -14.45 -14.48
CA LYS A 236 13.19 -15.33 -15.24
C LYS A 236 13.24 -14.82 -16.68
N ASP A 237 14.36 -14.99 -17.34
CA ASP A 237 14.59 -14.60 -18.73
C ASP A 237 14.64 -13.07 -18.97
N THR A 238 14.86 -12.27 -17.90
CA THR A 238 15.17 -10.84 -18.02
C THR A 238 16.68 -10.59 -17.84
N PRO A 239 17.25 -9.54 -18.49
CA PRO A 239 18.66 -9.19 -18.33
C PRO A 239 19.07 -8.98 -16.85
N GLU A 240 18.20 -8.37 -16.05
CA GLU A 240 18.43 -8.19 -14.60
C GLU A 240 18.51 -9.53 -13.85
N TYR A 241 17.70 -10.52 -14.24
CA TYR A 241 17.75 -11.85 -13.64
C TYR A 241 19.06 -12.56 -14.01
N GLU A 242 19.50 -12.47 -15.26
CA GLU A 242 20.78 -13.02 -15.71
C GLU A 242 21.92 -12.40 -14.91
N GLN A 243 21.96 -11.07 -14.80
CA GLN A 243 22.98 -10.38 -14.01
C GLN A 243 22.92 -10.76 -12.52
N LEU A 244 21.73 -10.89 -11.95
CA LEU A 244 21.56 -11.32 -10.56
C LEU A 244 22.06 -12.77 -10.36
N SER A 245 21.90 -13.65 -11.36
CA SER A 245 22.33 -15.05 -11.28
C SER A 245 23.85 -15.23 -11.18
N LEU A 246 24.62 -14.22 -11.57
CA LEU A 246 26.10 -14.22 -11.46
C LEU A 246 26.57 -14.05 -10.00
N PHE A 247 25.71 -13.60 -9.11
CA PHE A 247 26.03 -13.45 -7.69
C PHE A 247 25.79 -14.76 -6.92
N SER A 248 26.55 -14.97 -5.85
CA SER A 248 26.29 -16.09 -4.95
C SER A 248 24.90 -16.02 -4.33
N GLN A 249 24.34 -17.15 -3.92
CA GLN A 249 23.01 -17.19 -3.30
C GLN A 249 22.87 -16.27 -2.07
N GLU A 250 23.95 -16.11 -1.31
CA GLU A 250 23.99 -15.19 -0.18
C GLU A 250 23.92 -13.72 -0.61
N GLU A 251 24.63 -13.38 -1.67
CA GLU A 251 24.60 -12.02 -2.25
C GLU A 251 23.26 -11.72 -2.89
N GLN A 252 22.67 -12.67 -3.62
CA GLN A 252 21.32 -12.53 -4.17
C GLN A 252 20.31 -12.24 -3.06
N LYS A 253 20.33 -12.98 -1.94
CA LYS A 253 19.47 -12.69 -0.79
C LYS A 253 19.69 -11.28 -0.23
N LYS A 254 20.94 -10.82 -0.20
CA LYS A 254 21.29 -9.46 0.27
C LYS A 254 20.82 -8.38 -0.70
N LEU A 255 20.91 -8.62 -2.00
CA LEU A 255 20.45 -7.71 -3.06
C LEU A 255 18.92 -7.60 -3.07
N LEU A 256 18.22 -8.72 -2.93
CA LEU A 256 16.75 -8.77 -2.93
C LEU A 256 16.12 -8.35 -1.58
N SER A 257 16.94 -8.09 -0.55
CA SER A 257 16.45 -7.69 0.76
C SER A 257 16.02 -6.23 0.81
N ILE A 258 14.82 -5.99 1.34
CA ILE A 258 14.35 -4.64 1.65
C ILE A 258 14.81 -4.30 3.07
N THR A 259 15.39 -3.13 3.23
CA THR A 259 15.84 -2.59 4.50
C THR A 259 15.13 -1.30 4.82
N SER A 260 14.95 -0.97 6.08
CA SER A 260 14.24 0.25 6.50
C SER A 260 14.79 0.82 7.80
N SER A 261 14.48 2.08 8.05
CA SER A 261 14.75 2.70 9.34
C SER A 261 13.94 2.01 10.46
N ARG A 262 14.48 2.04 11.68
CA ARG A 262 13.85 1.36 12.84
C ARG A 262 12.64 2.12 13.39
N ASN A 263 12.56 3.41 13.14
CA ASN A 263 11.51 4.31 13.61
C ASN A 263 10.24 4.31 12.76
N LEU A 264 10.09 3.34 11.83
CA LEU A 264 8.86 3.21 11.07
C LEU A 264 7.75 2.59 11.92
N ILE A 265 6.58 3.21 11.85
CA ILE A 265 5.33 2.64 12.36
C ILE A 265 4.99 1.42 11.49
N ARG A 266 4.75 0.29 12.12
CA ARG A 266 4.26 -0.93 11.45
C ARG A 266 2.80 -1.11 11.85
N PRO A 267 1.85 -0.81 10.95
CA PRO A 267 0.43 -0.83 11.30
C PRO A 267 -0.03 -2.22 11.74
N GLU A 268 -0.65 -2.26 12.91
CA GLU A 268 -1.39 -3.42 13.40
C GLU A 268 -2.89 -3.15 13.31
N PRO A 269 -3.71 -4.14 13.01
CA PRO A 269 -5.14 -3.95 12.89
C PRO A 269 -5.82 -3.82 14.25
N GLU A 270 -6.76 -2.91 14.36
CA GLU A 270 -7.81 -3.01 15.37
C GLU A 270 -8.69 -4.21 15.00
N ARG A 271 -8.70 -5.23 15.86
CA ARG A 271 -9.39 -6.49 15.56
C ARG A 271 -10.67 -6.64 16.34
N LYS A 272 -11.79 -6.81 15.62
CA LYS A 272 -13.12 -7.10 16.18
C LYS A 272 -13.59 -8.48 15.74
N LYS A 273 -14.42 -9.09 16.55
CA LYS A 273 -15.01 -10.40 16.26
C LYS A 273 -16.48 -10.25 15.91
N TYR A 274 -16.87 -10.78 14.77
CA TYR A 274 -18.26 -10.75 14.29
C TYR A 274 -18.82 -12.15 14.09
N SER A 275 -20.15 -12.26 14.21
CA SER A 275 -20.85 -13.49 13.87
C SER A 275 -20.90 -13.71 12.36
N HIS A 276 -21.03 -14.94 11.92
CA HIS A 276 -21.23 -15.26 10.50
C HIS A 276 -22.47 -14.54 9.95
N ARG A 277 -23.55 -14.45 10.71
CA ARG A 277 -24.79 -13.77 10.31
C ARG A 277 -24.56 -12.29 10.00
N THR A 278 -23.77 -11.61 10.83
CA THR A 278 -23.44 -10.19 10.65
C THR A 278 -22.64 -9.97 9.36
N VAL A 279 -21.60 -10.80 9.13
CA VAL A 279 -20.76 -10.68 7.93
C VAL A 279 -21.51 -11.07 6.67
N ARG A 280 -22.37 -12.08 6.73
CA ARG A 280 -23.27 -12.45 5.64
C ARG A 280 -24.18 -11.28 5.25
N LYS A 281 -24.83 -10.64 6.21
CA LYS A 281 -25.67 -9.45 5.97
C LYS A 281 -24.86 -8.30 5.39
N LEU A 282 -23.65 -8.06 5.88
CA LEU A 282 -22.74 -7.06 5.33
C LEU A 282 -22.39 -7.33 3.85
N ILE A 283 -22.19 -8.59 3.48
CA ILE A 283 -21.91 -8.96 2.09
C ILE A 283 -23.17 -8.83 1.20
N GLU A 284 -24.35 -9.17 1.74
CA GLU A 284 -25.63 -9.09 1.01
C GLU A 284 -26.10 -7.64 0.83
N ASP A 285 -26.03 -6.83 1.88
CA ASP A 285 -26.51 -5.43 1.89
C ASP A 285 -25.44 -4.44 1.39
N GLY A 286 -24.18 -4.84 1.35
CA GLY A 286 -23.01 -3.99 1.16
C GLY A 286 -22.55 -3.30 2.46
N PRO A 287 -21.27 -2.94 2.57
CA PRO A 287 -20.76 -2.21 3.72
C PRO A 287 -21.27 -0.76 3.74
N LYS A 288 -21.49 -0.22 4.94
CA LYS A 288 -21.85 1.19 5.16
C LYS A 288 -20.62 1.99 5.47
N PRO A 289 -20.40 3.16 4.82
CA PRO A 289 -19.22 3.97 5.07
C PRO A 289 -19.25 4.60 6.47
N THR A 290 -18.09 4.78 7.06
CA THR A 290 -17.89 5.56 8.27
C THR A 290 -18.25 7.04 8.01
N PRO A 291 -18.87 7.76 8.95
CA PRO A 291 -19.15 9.20 8.79
C PRO A 291 -17.90 9.99 8.40
N GLY A 292 -18.00 10.78 7.32
CA GLY A 292 -16.87 11.53 6.75
C GLY A 292 -16.00 10.76 5.75
N TYR A 293 -16.35 9.52 5.47
CA TYR A 293 -15.68 8.67 4.49
C TYR A 293 -16.66 8.19 3.41
N TYR A 294 -16.14 7.77 2.29
CA TYR A 294 -16.87 7.03 1.25
C TYR A 294 -16.11 5.74 0.91
N ILE A 295 -16.85 4.75 0.44
CA ILE A 295 -16.24 3.47 0.05
C ILE A 295 -15.69 3.59 -1.36
N ASP A 296 -14.41 3.27 -1.53
CA ASP A 296 -13.81 3.07 -2.82
C ASP A 296 -14.35 1.77 -3.45
N THR A 297 -15.18 1.91 -4.47
CA THR A 297 -15.86 0.80 -5.13
C THR A 297 -14.90 -0.17 -5.83
N GLU A 298 -13.74 0.33 -6.28
CA GLU A 298 -12.74 -0.50 -6.95
C GLU A 298 -11.96 -1.35 -5.96
N SER A 299 -11.85 -0.89 -4.71
CA SER A 299 -11.21 -1.62 -3.63
C SER A 299 -12.06 -2.77 -3.07
N LEU A 300 -13.37 -2.78 -3.36
CA LEU A 300 -14.26 -3.80 -2.83
C LEU A 300 -13.97 -5.16 -3.47
N TYR A 301 -13.55 -6.07 -2.64
CA TYR A 301 -13.28 -7.43 -3.03
C TYR A 301 -14.02 -8.41 -2.13
N ILE A 302 -14.88 -9.23 -2.74
CA ILE A 302 -15.58 -10.33 -2.08
C ILE A 302 -15.14 -11.62 -2.76
N GLY A 303 -14.73 -12.59 -1.98
CA GLY A 303 -14.27 -13.87 -2.49
C GLY A 303 -14.51 -15.00 -1.51
N THR A 304 -14.30 -16.22 -1.98
CA THR A 304 -14.35 -17.42 -1.16
C THR A 304 -12.94 -18.01 -1.07
N ASN A 305 -12.50 -18.28 0.14
CA ASN A 305 -11.23 -18.95 0.35
C ASN A 305 -11.34 -20.42 -0.08
N PRO A 306 -10.60 -20.86 -1.11
CA PRO A 306 -10.75 -22.21 -1.67
C PRO A 306 -10.37 -23.31 -0.68
N TYR A 307 -9.63 -22.98 0.38
CA TYR A 307 -9.19 -23.97 1.39
C TYR A 307 -10.14 -24.10 2.54
N THR A 308 -10.89 -23.01 2.83
CA THR A 308 -11.80 -23.01 3.96
C THR A 308 -13.25 -23.07 3.52
N GLY A 309 -13.54 -22.78 2.26
CA GLY A 309 -14.90 -22.64 1.75
C GLY A 309 -15.64 -21.41 2.30
N TYR A 310 -14.98 -20.58 3.13
CA TYR A 310 -15.61 -19.41 3.72
C TYR A 310 -15.33 -18.13 2.93
N SER A 311 -16.36 -17.30 2.86
CA SER A 311 -16.26 -16.00 2.20
C SER A 311 -15.35 -15.05 2.99
N TYR A 312 -14.72 -14.13 2.28
CA TYR A 312 -14.01 -12.99 2.84
C TYR A 312 -14.37 -11.73 2.07
N CYS A 313 -14.28 -10.61 2.76
CA CYS A 313 -14.58 -9.31 2.19
C CYS A 313 -13.47 -8.33 2.57
N LYS A 314 -13.08 -7.49 1.61
CA LYS A 314 -12.14 -6.39 1.82
C LYS A 314 -12.65 -5.16 1.11
N TYR A 315 -12.45 -4.00 1.71
CA TYR A 315 -12.72 -2.71 1.07
C TYR A 315 -11.94 -1.60 1.78
N ILE A 316 -11.83 -0.47 1.10
CA ILE A 316 -11.17 0.73 1.60
C ILE A 316 -12.20 1.85 1.65
N GLU A 317 -12.21 2.58 2.73
CA GLU A 317 -12.92 3.84 2.88
C GLU A 317 -11.92 4.97 2.71
N LEU A 318 -12.26 5.96 1.87
CA LEU A 318 -11.47 7.15 1.63
C LEU A 318 -12.13 8.35 2.33
N LYS A 319 -11.32 9.19 2.95
CA LYS A 319 -11.78 10.42 3.60
C LYS A 319 -12.33 11.40 2.56
N ILE A 320 -13.48 11.98 2.82
CA ILE A 320 -14.07 12.98 1.92
C ILE A 320 -13.22 14.26 1.99
N PRO A 321 -12.64 14.73 0.86
CA PRO A 321 -11.84 15.94 0.84
C PRO A 321 -12.65 17.16 1.30
N GLU A 322 -12.06 18.03 2.12
CA GLU A 322 -12.70 19.26 2.59
C GLU A 322 -13.11 20.20 1.45
N SER A 323 -12.39 20.20 0.34
CA SER A 323 -12.74 20.95 -0.87
C SER A 323 -14.11 20.57 -1.43
N ARG A 324 -14.45 19.27 -1.40
CA ARG A 324 -15.80 18.81 -1.83
C ARG A 324 -16.88 19.25 -0.86
N ILE A 325 -16.58 19.27 0.43
CA ILE A 325 -17.51 19.75 1.46
C ILE A 325 -17.77 21.25 1.27
N LYS A 326 -16.70 22.05 1.06
CA LYS A 326 -16.79 23.51 0.85
C LYS A 326 -17.47 23.88 -0.47
N SER A 327 -17.26 23.15 -1.56
CA SER A 327 -17.92 23.40 -2.85
C SER A 327 -19.41 23.10 -2.80
N THR A 328 -19.83 22.08 -2.08
CA THR A 328 -21.23 21.75 -1.86
C THR A 328 -21.94 22.79 -0.99
N LEU A 329 -21.21 23.40 -0.04
CA LEU A 329 -21.73 24.52 0.75
C LEU A 329 -21.85 25.81 -0.07
N LYS A 330 -20.87 26.12 -0.93
CA LYS A 330 -20.92 27.32 -1.80
C LYS A 330 -22.07 27.27 -2.84
N LYS A 331 -22.35 26.14 -3.44
CA LYS A 331 -23.52 25.97 -4.35
C LYS A 331 -24.88 26.21 -3.69
N ARG A 332 -24.95 26.22 -2.36
CA ARG A 332 -26.18 26.50 -1.59
C ARG A 332 -26.37 27.96 -1.23
N ILE A 333 -25.35 28.80 -1.33
CA ILE A 333 -25.42 30.21 -1.00
C ILE A 333 -25.99 31.04 -2.16
N HIS A 334 -25.98 30.49 -3.38
CA HIS A 334 -26.68 31.08 -4.53
C HIS A 334 -27.88 30.21 -4.86
N PRO A 335 -29.12 30.60 -4.49
CA PRO A 335 -30.31 29.98 -5.02
C PRO A 335 -30.31 30.20 -6.54
N PRO A 336 -30.88 29.27 -7.33
CA PRO A 336 -31.04 29.50 -8.75
C PRO A 336 -31.81 30.80 -8.90
N ARG A 337 -31.30 31.72 -9.72
CA ARG A 337 -32.08 32.89 -10.16
C ARG A 337 -33.32 32.32 -10.82
N GLY A 338 -34.45 32.57 -10.21
CA GLY A 338 -35.72 32.33 -10.85
C GLY A 338 -35.76 33.14 -12.13
N ASP A 339 -35.96 32.49 -13.26
CA ASP A 339 -36.40 33.16 -14.45
C ASP A 339 -37.81 33.68 -14.16
N ASP A 340 -37.84 34.95 -13.76
CA ASP A 340 -39.09 35.66 -13.61
C ASP A 340 -39.62 36.05 -15.01
N ALA A 341 -40.69 35.44 -15.32
CA ALA A 341 -41.89 36.02 -15.86
C ALA A 341 -41.78 36.81 -17.16
N LEU A 342 -42.25 36.18 -18.18
CA LEU A 342 -43.01 36.85 -19.20
C LEU A 342 -44.51 36.81 -18.82
N TRP A 343 -45.00 37.95 -18.29
CA TRP A 343 -46.37 38.36 -18.37
C TRP A 343 -46.39 39.71 -19.03
N THR A 344 -46.72 39.79 -20.27
CA THR A 344 -47.64 40.71 -20.93
C THR A 344 -48.03 40.08 -22.26
#